data_6e8428a1cbbddd75a6c28c7473e50bf8
#
_entry.id   6e8428a1cbbddd75a6c28c7473e50bf8
#
_cell.length_a   1.000
_cell.length_b   1.000
_cell.length_c   1.000
_cell.angle_alpha   90.00
_cell.angle_beta   90.00
_cell.angle_gamma   90.00
#
_symmetry.space_group_name_H-M   'P 1'
#
loop_
_entity.id
_entity.type
_entity.pdbx_description
1 polymer ?
#
loop_
_entity_poly.entity_id
_entity_poly.type
_entity_poly.pdbx_seq_one_letter_code
_entity_poly.pdbx_strand_id
1 'polypeptide(L)'
;MKNLSTKFQPHSHHHTQESQNQEKEAIEEEQEQQEERARCEWDFSLTTIVSSGSNISSTPAISDALGVIEFDQTNSIIATGGIARKIRIYNFKSLFAHENTSHNEHEITCLDHARACDYYICTPAKLSSIRWKPRSDGRVLGSGDYDGVVMEYNLERRIPIFERDEHGGRRVWSVDYSHWDPVLGASGSDDGTMQIWDTRCESGEGVATVQPGGGRRAVCCVEFNPFGGPIVAVGCADRKVYGYDIRMTVDPVFVLDGHRKTVTYIKFLDNVTLVSASIDGCLKLWDSDNSNVIRSYKGHVNNRSFIGLSVWRNGGLLGCGSENNKVFVYDRRWGEPIWVHESNRPVGRDGCGGGFVSSVCWRQVEEDQCTLVAGGSDGDLQVFQGRRKS
;
A
#
# COMPACT_ATOMS: atom_id res chain seq x y z
N MET A 1 -54.98 53.28 -40.55
CA MET A 1 -53.72 52.53 -40.64
C MET A 1 -53.61 51.80 -39.34
N LYS A 2 -53.77 50.47 -39.39
CA LYS A 2 -53.83 49.57 -38.18
C LYS A 2 -52.46 48.95 -37.96
N ASN A 3 -51.90 49.17 -36.77
CA ASN A 3 -50.69 48.49 -36.30
C ASN A 3 -51.04 47.10 -35.78
N LEU A 4 -50.50 46.06 -36.39
CA LEU A 4 -50.49 44.68 -35.87
C LEU A 4 -49.21 44.45 -35.07
N SER A 5 -49.38 44.29 -33.77
CA SER A 5 -48.34 43.85 -32.84
C SER A 5 -48.39 42.31 -32.72
N THR A 6 -47.40 41.62 -33.24
CA THR A 6 -47.21 40.19 -33.06
C THR A 6 -46.50 39.93 -31.74
N LYS A 7 -47.19 39.27 -30.81
CA LYS A 7 -46.61 38.71 -29.57
C LYS A 7 -45.81 37.46 -29.90
N PHE A 8 -44.51 37.47 -29.69
CA PHE A 8 -43.69 36.25 -29.58
C PHE A 8 -43.87 35.66 -28.18
N GLN A 9 -44.29 34.40 -28.10
CA GLN A 9 -44.25 33.61 -26.87
C GLN A 9 -42.92 32.85 -26.78
N PRO A 10 -42.26 32.76 -25.58
CA PRO A 10 -41.09 31.91 -25.39
C PRO A 10 -41.54 30.53 -24.87
N HIS A 11 -41.59 29.54 -25.75
CA HIS A 11 -41.92 28.13 -25.39
C HIS A 11 -40.76 27.17 -25.69
N SER A 12 -39.53 27.43 -25.28
CA SER A 12 -38.45 26.49 -25.53
C SER A 12 -37.46 26.25 -24.37
N HIS A 13 -37.60 26.93 -23.22
CA HIS A 13 -36.65 26.77 -22.12
C HIS A 13 -37.07 25.72 -21.07
N HIS A 14 -38.32 25.28 -20.97
CA HIS A 14 -38.76 24.31 -19.98
C HIS A 14 -38.38 22.86 -20.36
N HIS A 15 -38.45 22.47 -21.63
CA HIS A 15 -38.13 21.11 -22.06
C HIS A 15 -36.63 20.73 -21.92
N THR A 16 -35.73 21.69 -22.00
CA THR A 16 -34.28 21.45 -21.89
C THR A 16 -33.84 21.26 -20.43
N GLN A 17 -34.50 21.92 -19.49
CA GLN A 17 -34.22 21.75 -18.03
C GLN A 17 -34.77 20.44 -17.48
N GLU A 18 -35.93 19.98 -17.91
CA GLU A 18 -36.49 18.68 -17.50
C GLU A 18 -35.68 17.52 -18.04
N SER A 19 -35.19 17.56 -19.27
CA SER A 19 -34.30 16.52 -19.82
C SER A 19 -32.96 16.48 -19.12
N GLN A 20 -32.37 17.61 -18.74
CA GLN A 20 -31.10 17.66 -17.96
C GLN A 20 -31.25 17.18 -16.52
N ASN A 21 -32.42 17.39 -15.92
CA ASN A 21 -32.71 16.85 -14.58
C ASN A 21 -32.94 15.33 -14.61
N GLN A 22 -33.65 14.82 -15.61
CA GLN A 22 -33.85 13.37 -15.79
C GLN A 22 -32.55 12.63 -16.10
N GLU A 23 -31.64 13.22 -16.88
CA GLU A 23 -30.31 12.65 -17.10
C GLU A 23 -29.45 12.66 -15.82
N LYS A 24 -29.55 13.69 -14.99
CA LYS A 24 -28.85 13.73 -13.71
C LYS A 24 -29.40 12.72 -12.71
N GLU A 25 -30.72 12.60 -12.60
CA GLU A 25 -31.37 11.61 -11.74
C GLU A 25 -31.03 10.17 -12.18
N ALA A 26 -31.01 9.89 -13.48
CA ALA A 26 -30.58 8.57 -13.99
C ALA A 26 -29.11 8.26 -13.71
N ILE A 27 -28.23 9.26 -13.80
CA ILE A 27 -26.80 9.10 -13.46
C ILE A 27 -26.62 8.89 -11.96
N GLU A 28 -27.36 9.59 -11.11
CA GLU A 28 -27.34 9.41 -9.66
C GLU A 28 -27.88 8.03 -9.26
N GLU A 29 -28.97 7.55 -9.87
CA GLU A 29 -29.50 6.19 -9.64
C GLU A 29 -28.54 5.09 -10.11
N GLU A 30 -27.88 5.24 -11.25
CA GLU A 30 -26.84 4.30 -11.70
C GLU A 30 -25.62 4.29 -10.75
N GLN A 31 -25.24 5.45 -10.23
CA GLN A 31 -24.16 5.56 -9.25
C GLN A 31 -24.54 4.90 -7.92
N GLU A 32 -25.75 5.14 -7.39
CA GLU A 32 -26.25 4.47 -6.19
C GLU A 32 -26.30 2.95 -6.34
N GLN A 33 -26.77 2.43 -7.48
CA GLN A 33 -26.82 0.99 -7.75
C GLN A 33 -25.40 0.38 -7.86
N GLN A 34 -24.43 1.08 -8.47
CA GLN A 34 -23.04 0.62 -8.50
C GLN A 34 -22.40 0.63 -7.11
N GLU A 35 -22.74 1.62 -6.29
CA GLU A 35 -22.28 1.75 -4.91
C GLU A 35 -22.86 0.66 -4.00
N GLU A 36 -24.13 0.31 -4.16
CA GLU A 36 -24.77 -0.77 -3.42
C GLU A 36 -24.17 -2.15 -3.78
N ARG A 37 -23.89 -2.39 -5.07
CA ARG A 37 -23.20 -3.60 -5.53
C ARG A 37 -21.80 -3.71 -4.92
N ALA A 38 -21.01 -2.63 -4.88
CA ALA A 38 -19.68 -2.64 -4.31
C ALA A 38 -19.67 -3.05 -2.82
N ARG A 39 -20.67 -2.62 -2.04
CA ARG A 39 -20.79 -2.92 -0.61
C ARG A 39 -21.13 -4.36 -0.30
N CYS A 40 -21.84 -5.04 -1.19
CA CYS A 40 -22.40 -6.38 -0.96
C CYS A 40 -21.66 -7.50 -1.71
N GLU A 41 -20.71 -7.15 -2.58
CA GLU A 41 -20.08 -8.09 -3.52
C GLU A 41 -19.10 -9.06 -2.84
N TRP A 42 -18.51 -8.67 -1.72
CA TRP A 42 -17.45 -9.43 -1.07
C TRP A 42 -17.80 -9.86 0.34
N ASP A 43 -17.32 -11.05 0.71
CA ASP A 43 -17.30 -11.55 2.08
C ASP A 43 -15.86 -11.89 2.47
N PHE A 44 -15.42 -11.42 3.64
CA PHE A 44 -14.06 -11.60 4.12
C PHE A 44 -14.05 -12.35 5.44
N SER A 45 -13.14 -13.29 5.58
CA SER A 45 -12.92 -14.05 6.82
C SER A 45 -11.44 -14.08 7.19
N LEU A 46 -11.16 -14.04 8.49
CA LEU A 46 -9.81 -14.30 9.03
C LEU A 46 -9.60 -15.81 9.04
N THR A 47 -8.54 -16.27 8.39
CA THR A 47 -8.23 -17.71 8.27
C THR A 47 -7.01 -18.12 9.09
N THR A 48 -5.98 -17.27 9.16
CA THR A 48 -4.73 -17.63 9.82
C THR A 48 -4.18 -16.46 10.62
N ILE A 49 -3.68 -16.74 11.82
CA ILE A 49 -2.89 -15.81 12.63
C ILE A 49 -1.53 -16.45 12.88
N VAL A 50 -0.46 -15.74 12.52
CA VAL A 50 0.91 -16.11 12.88
C VAL A 50 1.41 -15.12 13.91
N SER A 51 1.76 -15.60 15.11
CA SER A 51 2.18 -14.76 16.23
C SER A 51 3.47 -15.26 16.86
N SER A 52 4.15 -14.39 17.60
CA SER A 52 5.27 -14.83 18.43
C SER A 52 4.71 -15.60 19.63
N GLY A 53 5.08 -16.90 19.75
CA GLY A 53 4.61 -17.75 20.84
C GLY A 53 4.87 -17.10 22.19
N SER A 54 3.85 -17.10 23.06
CA SER A 54 3.93 -16.63 24.45
C SER A 54 4.75 -17.63 25.30
N ASN A 55 6.03 -17.80 24.97
CA ASN A 55 6.91 -18.51 25.88
C ASN A 55 7.20 -17.62 27.07
N ILE A 56 6.86 -18.13 28.25
CA ILE A 56 7.13 -17.65 29.60
C ILE A 56 8.66 -17.50 29.79
N SER A 57 9.28 -16.55 29.09
CA SER A 57 10.66 -16.17 29.37
C SER A 57 10.64 -14.75 29.95
N SER A 58 11.22 -14.63 31.13
CA SER A 58 11.38 -13.41 31.92
C SER A 58 12.35 -12.38 31.31
N THR A 59 12.65 -12.48 30.02
CA THR A 59 13.41 -11.48 29.28
C THR A 59 12.45 -10.45 28.67
N PRO A 60 12.75 -9.14 28.74
CA PRO A 60 11.93 -8.12 28.07
C PRO A 60 11.80 -8.48 26.59
N ALA A 61 10.57 -8.69 26.15
CA ALA A 61 10.28 -9.08 24.78
C ALA A 61 10.80 -7.99 23.84
N ILE A 62 11.73 -8.35 22.97
CA ILE A 62 12.15 -7.48 21.87
C ILE A 62 10.91 -7.28 21.02
N SER A 63 10.54 -6.02 20.77
CA SER A 63 9.40 -5.70 19.91
C SER A 63 9.57 -6.39 18.54
N ASP A 64 8.59 -7.17 18.16
CA ASP A 64 8.55 -7.92 16.90
C ASP A 64 7.64 -7.25 15.84
N ALA A 65 7.32 -5.98 16.05
CA ALA A 65 6.43 -5.20 15.20
C ALA A 65 6.81 -5.33 13.72
N LEU A 66 5.82 -5.69 12.92
CA LEU A 66 5.92 -5.80 11.47
C LEU A 66 5.71 -4.42 10.85
N GLY A 67 6.70 -3.92 10.10
CA GLY A 67 6.63 -2.63 9.41
C GLY A 67 6.31 -2.76 7.93
N VAL A 68 6.58 -3.92 7.34
CA VAL A 68 6.41 -4.15 5.91
C VAL A 68 6.12 -5.61 5.61
N ILE A 69 5.27 -5.84 4.62
CA ILE A 69 4.87 -7.16 4.08
C ILE A 69 4.84 -7.04 2.56
N GLU A 70 5.46 -7.99 1.86
CA GLU A 70 5.44 -8.04 0.41
C GLU A 70 5.33 -9.49 -0.09
N PHE A 71 4.47 -9.72 -1.10
CA PHE A 71 4.46 -10.95 -1.86
C PHE A 71 5.50 -10.91 -2.97
N ASP A 72 6.09 -12.05 -3.28
CA ASP A 72 6.91 -12.22 -4.48
C ASP A 72 6.05 -12.14 -5.76
N GLN A 73 6.70 -12.08 -6.92
CA GLN A 73 6.01 -11.96 -8.21
C GLN A 73 5.14 -13.19 -8.54
N THR A 74 5.48 -14.37 -8.00
CA THR A 74 4.69 -15.58 -8.19
C THR A 74 3.52 -15.70 -7.21
N ASN A 75 3.44 -14.78 -6.24
CA ASN A 75 2.44 -14.78 -5.17
C ASN A 75 2.46 -16.06 -4.31
N SER A 76 3.61 -16.72 -4.23
CA SER A 76 3.83 -17.95 -3.47
C SER A 76 4.66 -17.76 -2.21
N ILE A 77 5.41 -16.68 -2.14
CA ILE A 77 6.29 -16.36 -1.01
C ILE A 77 5.91 -15.00 -0.42
N ILE A 78 5.89 -14.91 0.90
CA ILE A 78 5.72 -13.67 1.64
C ILE A 78 7.05 -13.33 2.32
N ALA A 79 7.48 -12.08 2.17
CA ALA A 79 8.55 -11.50 2.95
C ALA A 79 7.99 -10.48 3.95
N THR A 80 8.47 -10.51 5.19
CA THR A 80 8.14 -9.51 6.22
C THR A 80 9.38 -8.90 6.82
N GLY A 81 9.28 -7.65 7.22
CA GLY A 81 10.36 -6.93 7.90
C GLY A 81 9.85 -5.91 8.91
N GLY A 82 10.72 -5.41 9.77
CA GLY A 82 10.33 -4.42 10.76
C GLY A 82 11.40 -4.15 11.84
N ILE A 83 10.94 -3.88 13.05
CA ILE A 83 11.79 -3.47 14.19
C ILE A 83 12.72 -4.59 14.65
N ALA A 84 12.33 -5.84 14.46
CA ALA A 84 13.10 -7.00 14.92
C ALA A 84 14.44 -7.22 14.19
N ARG A 85 14.76 -6.40 13.19
CA ARG A 85 15.99 -6.52 12.37
C ARG A 85 16.10 -7.90 11.70
N LYS A 86 14.99 -8.37 11.14
CA LYS A 86 14.89 -9.65 10.45
C LYS A 86 14.02 -9.51 9.23
N ILE A 87 14.45 -10.12 8.13
CA ILE A 87 13.59 -10.42 7.00
C ILE A 87 13.14 -11.87 7.20
N ARG A 88 11.85 -12.11 7.38
CA ARG A 88 11.28 -13.46 7.48
C ARG A 88 10.65 -13.83 6.16
N ILE A 89 10.87 -15.06 5.74
CA ILE A 89 10.34 -15.61 4.50
C ILE A 89 9.39 -16.76 4.83
N TYR A 90 8.18 -16.69 4.27
CA TYR A 90 7.12 -17.68 4.47
C TYR A 90 6.68 -18.23 3.13
N ASN A 91 6.48 -19.54 3.04
CA ASN A 91 5.75 -20.12 1.96
C ASN A 91 4.24 -19.92 2.19
N PHE A 92 3.56 -19.27 1.26
CA PHE A 92 2.14 -18.93 1.41
C PHE A 92 1.27 -20.18 1.62
N LYS A 93 1.57 -21.29 0.91
CA LYS A 93 0.79 -22.53 1.05
C LYS A 93 0.92 -23.15 2.45
N SER A 94 2.08 -23.01 3.12
CA SER A 94 2.27 -23.57 4.46
C SER A 94 1.43 -22.87 5.54
N LEU A 95 0.97 -21.66 5.28
CA LEU A 95 0.07 -20.94 6.21
C LEU A 95 -1.35 -21.54 6.27
N PHE A 96 -1.71 -22.40 5.30
CA PHE A 96 -3.01 -23.09 5.22
C PHE A 96 -2.90 -24.62 5.37
N ALA A 97 -1.71 -25.16 5.66
CA ALA A 97 -1.45 -26.61 5.61
C ALA A 97 -2.25 -27.46 6.62
N HIS A 98 -3.00 -26.83 7.52
CA HIS A 98 -3.81 -27.53 8.55
C HIS A 98 -5.28 -27.71 8.18
N GLU A 99 -5.75 -27.25 7.02
CA GLU A 99 -7.15 -27.37 6.59
C GLU A 99 -7.64 -28.81 6.39
N ASN A 100 -6.73 -29.83 6.34
CA ASN A 100 -7.07 -31.21 5.98
C ASN A 100 -7.54 -32.08 7.15
N THR A 101 -7.69 -31.57 8.38
CA THR A 101 -8.00 -32.42 9.54
C THR A 101 -9.31 -32.14 10.28
N SER A 102 -10.01 -31.07 9.97
CA SER A 102 -11.32 -30.79 10.59
C SER A 102 -12.33 -30.26 9.58
N HIS A 103 -13.54 -30.84 9.58
CA HIS A 103 -14.68 -30.44 8.75
C HIS A 103 -15.37 -29.13 9.21
N ASN A 104 -14.71 -28.31 10.02
CA ASN A 104 -15.26 -27.05 10.50
C ASN A 104 -14.68 -25.88 9.69
N GLU A 105 -15.45 -25.33 8.77
CA GLU A 105 -15.11 -24.19 7.89
C GLU A 105 -14.83 -22.85 8.62
N HIS A 106 -14.85 -22.81 9.95
CA HIS A 106 -14.73 -21.58 10.75
C HIS A 106 -13.60 -21.59 11.76
N GLU A 107 -12.69 -22.57 11.74
CA GLU A 107 -11.58 -22.62 12.70
C GLU A 107 -10.40 -21.79 12.21
N ILE A 108 -10.04 -20.74 13.00
CA ILE A 108 -8.88 -19.90 12.71
C ILE A 108 -7.59 -20.68 13.03
N THR A 109 -6.73 -20.83 12.03
CA THR A 109 -5.41 -21.47 12.20
C THR A 109 -4.47 -20.53 12.96
N CYS A 110 -3.96 -20.97 14.12
CA CYS A 110 -2.97 -20.22 14.89
C CYS A 110 -1.60 -20.88 14.78
N LEU A 111 -0.62 -20.13 14.29
CA LEU A 111 0.76 -20.57 14.07
C LEU A 111 1.74 -19.73 14.87
N ASP A 112 2.91 -20.29 15.14
CA ASP A 112 4.06 -19.55 15.66
C ASP A 112 4.99 -19.16 14.51
N HIS A 113 5.57 -17.94 14.57
CA HIS A 113 6.54 -17.47 13.56
C HIS A 113 7.71 -18.44 13.38
N ALA A 114 8.17 -19.08 14.46
CA ALA A 114 9.29 -20.01 14.39
C ALA A 114 8.96 -21.29 13.60
N ARG A 115 7.69 -21.65 13.50
CA ARG A 115 7.20 -22.82 12.75
C ARG A 115 6.71 -22.46 11.35
N ALA A 116 6.07 -21.30 11.22
CA ALA A 116 5.48 -20.84 9.95
C ALA A 116 6.53 -20.27 8.98
N CYS A 117 7.63 -19.71 9.52
CA CYS A 117 8.71 -19.11 8.75
C CYS A 117 9.66 -20.18 8.22
N ASP A 118 9.88 -20.21 6.90
CA ASP A 118 10.85 -21.15 6.29
C ASP A 118 12.27 -20.81 6.75
N TYR A 119 12.63 -19.54 6.72
CA TYR A 119 13.88 -19.00 7.25
C TYR A 119 13.82 -17.50 7.44
N TYR A 120 14.83 -16.94 8.10
CA TYR A 120 15.00 -15.51 8.21
C TYR A 120 16.45 -15.08 7.93
N ILE A 121 16.61 -13.82 7.56
CA ILE A 121 17.88 -13.13 7.37
C ILE A 121 17.98 -12.03 8.42
N CYS A 122 19.06 -12.00 9.20
CA CYS A 122 19.32 -10.90 10.14
C CYS A 122 19.81 -9.67 9.37
N THR A 123 19.30 -8.49 9.72
CA THR A 123 19.68 -7.22 9.12
C THR A 123 20.41 -6.34 10.15
N PRO A 124 21.35 -5.47 9.71
CA PRO A 124 22.09 -4.58 10.61
C PRO A 124 21.18 -3.64 11.39
N ALA A 125 20.17 -3.08 10.70
CA ALA A 125 19.25 -2.08 11.25
C ALA A 125 17.78 -2.51 11.16
N LYS A 126 16.90 -1.71 11.77
CA LYS A 126 15.44 -1.83 11.66
C LYS A 126 15.01 -1.52 10.23
N LEU A 127 14.11 -2.31 9.69
CA LEU A 127 13.62 -2.15 8.32
C LEU A 127 12.36 -1.27 8.29
N SER A 128 12.32 -0.37 7.32
CA SER A 128 11.17 0.47 6.96
C SER A 128 10.50 0.03 5.67
N SER A 129 11.25 -0.60 4.77
CA SER A 129 10.77 -1.03 3.46
C SER A 129 11.47 -2.30 3.01
N ILE A 130 10.73 -3.16 2.32
CA ILE A 130 11.27 -4.27 1.52
C ILE A 130 10.56 -4.31 0.18
N ARG A 131 11.28 -4.73 -0.88
CA ARG A 131 10.74 -4.89 -2.24
C ARG A 131 11.41 -6.02 -2.97
N TRP A 132 10.62 -6.81 -3.66
CA TRP A 132 11.15 -7.81 -4.57
C TRP A 132 11.68 -7.16 -5.84
N LYS A 133 12.91 -7.50 -6.23
CA LYS A 133 13.49 -7.01 -7.47
C LYS A 133 12.80 -7.71 -8.66
N PRO A 134 12.22 -6.95 -9.60
CA PRO A 134 11.58 -7.53 -10.78
C PRO A 134 12.55 -8.38 -11.60
N ARG A 135 12.04 -9.42 -12.26
CA ARG A 135 12.82 -10.33 -13.13
C ARG A 135 14.01 -11.01 -12.43
N SER A 136 14.00 -11.12 -11.10
CA SER A 136 14.98 -11.87 -10.32
C SER A 136 14.52 -13.28 -9.96
N ASP A 137 13.37 -13.72 -10.49
CA ASP A 137 12.72 -15.02 -10.19
C ASP A 137 12.53 -15.24 -8.68
N GLY A 138 12.20 -14.16 -7.94
CA GLY A 138 12.04 -14.21 -6.49
C GLY A 138 13.35 -14.43 -5.71
N ARG A 139 14.52 -14.20 -6.33
CA ARG A 139 15.84 -14.46 -5.70
C ARG A 139 16.45 -13.25 -5.03
N VAL A 140 16.03 -12.04 -5.39
CA VAL A 140 16.60 -10.79 -4.86
C VAL A 140 15.52 -9.95 -4.21
N LEU A 141 15.78 -9.55 -2.96
CA LEU A 141 14.95 -8.67 -2.16
C LEU A 141 15.76 -7.44 -1.75
N GLY A 142 15.26 -6.26 -2.08
CA GLY A 142 15.81 -4.99 -1.62
C GLY A 142 15.17 -4.53 -0.32
N SER A 143 15.91 -3.80 0.50
CA SER A 143 15.42 -3.20 1.73
C SER A 143 15.93 -1.78 1.93
N GLY A 144 15.12 -0.97 2.62
CA GLY A 144 15.54 0.31 3.18
C GLY A 144 15.44 0.26 4.70
N ASP A 145 16.35 0.92 5.38
CA ASP A 145 16.44 0.84 6.82
C ASP A 145 16.43 2.20 7.54
N TYR A 146 16.43 2.13 8.86
CA TYR A 146 16.38 3.30 9.75
C TYR A 146 17.72 4.03 9.87
N ASP A 147 18.81 3.41 9.45
CA ASP A 147 20.16 3.98 9.48
C ASP A 147 20.56 4.64 8.15
N GLY A 148 19.63 4.63 7.16
CA GLY A 148 19.79 5.32 5.89
C GLY A 148 20.37 4.45 4.79
N VAL A 149 20.43 3.14 5.00
CA VAL A 149 21.06 2.19 4.09
C VAL A 149 20.02 1.48 3.24
N VAL A 150 20.31 1.34 1.95
CA VAL A 150 19.61 0.47 1.00
C VAL A 150 20.46 -0.77 0.78
N MET A 151 19.88 -1.95 0.97
CA MET A 151 20.56 -3.23 0.77
C MET A 151 19.77 -4.16 -0.15
N GLU A 152 20.47 -4.96 -0.97
CA GLU A 152 19.89 -6.11 -1.65
C GLU A 152 20.41 -7.41 -1.05
N TYR A 153 19.52 -8.38 -0.90
CA TYR A 153 19.83 -9.73 -0.40
C TYR A 153 19.58 -10.78 -1.47
N ASN A 154 20.55 -11.66 -1.68
CA ASN A 154 20.31 -12.90 -2.40
C ASN A 154 19.67 -13.91 -1.44
N LEU A 155 18.44 -14.31 -1.71
CA LEU A 155 17.66 -15.17 -0.82
C LEU A 155 18.10 -16.64 -0.84
N GLU A 156 18.62 -17.14 -1.97
CA GLU A 156 19.16 -18.50 -2.06
C GLU A 156 20.42 -18.66 -1.19
N ARG A 157 21.32 -17.67 -1.29
CA ARG A 157 22.58 -17.67 -0.51
C ARG A 157 22.39 -17.08 0.89
N ARG A 158 21.30 -16.32 1.13
CA ARG A 158 20.99 -15.62 2.39
C ARG A 158 22.04 -14.60 2.81
N ILE A 159 22.63 -13.90 1.83
CA ILE A 159 23.68 -12.90 2.02
C ILE A 159 23.31 -11.58 1.35
N PRO A 160 23.82 -10.44 1.87
CA PRO A 160 23.77 -9.18 1.15
C PRO A 160 24.64 -9.24 -0.11
N ILE A 161 24.19 -8.60 -1.19
CA ILE A 161 24.87 -8.55 -2.49
C ILE A 161 25.05 -7.12 -3.02
N PHE A 162 24.40 -6.14 -2.40
CA PHE A 162 24.46 -4.74 -2.78
C PHE A 162 24.16 -3.88 -1.56
N GLU A 163 24.86 -2.74 -1.42
CA GLU A 163 24.71 -1.80 -0.31
C GLU A 163 24.92 -0.35 -0.81
N ARG A 164 24.08 0.57 -0.32
CA ARG A 164 24.20 2.02 -0.55
C ARG A 164 23.81 2.80 0.70
N ASP A 165 24.62 3.82 1.05
CA ASP A 165 24.44 4.66 2.24
C ASP A 165 24.37 6.18 1.94
N GLU A 166 24.10 6.56 0.68
CA GLU A 166 24.13 7.95 0.22
C GLU A 166 23.04 8.86 0.85
N HIS A 167 22.14 8.31 1.66
CA HIS A 167 21.21 9.11 2.47
C HIS A 167 21.84 9.67 3.76
N GLY A 168 23.15 9.47 3.97
CA GLY A 168 23.91 10.10 5.04
C GLY A 168 23.39 9.80 6.45
N GLY A 169 23.01 8.56 6.72
CA GLY A 169 22.48 8.12 8.01
C GLY A 169 21.03 8.58 8.28
N ARG A 170 20.33 9.13 7.28
CA ARG A 170 18.94 9.53 7.39
C ARG A 170 18.05 8.38 6.94
N ARG A 171 17.06 8.05 7.75
CA ARG A 171 16.14 6.93 7.51
C ARG A 171 15.65 6.87 6.07
N VAL A 172 15.79 5.72 5.43
CA VAL A 172 15.11 5.38 4.19
C VAL A 172 13.69 4.92 4.55
N TRP A 173 12.67 5.58 4.01
CA TRP A 173 11.27 5.21 4.24
C TRP A 173 10.75 4.20 3.25
N SER A 174 11.19 4.28 2.01
CA SER A 174 10.69 3.47 0.92
C SER A 174 11.78 3.16 -0.08
N VAL A 175 11.77 1.94 -0.58
CA VAL A 175 12.59 1.45 -1.70
C VAL A 175 11.65 0.84 -2.72
N ASP A 176 11.93 1.04 -4.01
CA ASP A 176 11.21 0.36 -5.09
C ASP A 176 12.13 0.17 -6.31
N TYR A 177 11.70 -0.71 -7.23
CA TYR A 177 12.42 -1.04 -8.45
C TYR A 177 11.59 -0.77 -9.69
N SER A 178 12.26 -0.33 -10.74
CA SER A 178 11.63 -0.14 -12.04
C SER A 178 11.22 -1.47 -12.66
N HIS A 179 9.95 -1.61 -13.04
CA HIS A 179 9.47 -2.74 -13.83
C HIS A 179 9.86 -2.63 -15.31
N TRP A 180 10.12 -1.42 -15.77
CA TRP A 180 10.58 -1.13 -17.14
C TRP A 180 12.05 -1.49 -17.33
N ASP A 181 12.92 -1.06 -16.41
CA ASP A 181 14.35 -1.42 -16.36
C ASP A 181 14.73 -1.91 -14.95
N PRO A 182 14.71 -3.22 -14.69
CA PRO A 182 14.85 -3.79 -13.34
C PRO A 182 16.21 -3.59 -12.67
N VAL A 183 17.20 -3.06 -13.37
CA VAL A 183 18.49 -2.69 -12.77
C VAL A 183 18.40 -1.36 -12.03
N LEU A 184 17.39 -0.55 -12.35
CA LEU A 184 17.15 0.73 -11.70
C LEU A 184 16.29 0.56 -10.46
N GLY A 185 16.71 1.16 -9.37
CA GLY A 185 15.93 1.31 -8.16
C GLY A 185 15.82 2.76 -7.74
N ALA A 186 14.91 3.03 -6.83
CA ALA A 186 14.76 4.33 -6.18
C ALA A 186 14.54 4.17 -4.68
N SER A 187 15.01 5.14 -3.91
CA SER A 187 14.81 5.23 -2.47
C SER A 187 14.39 6.63 -2.06
N GLY A 188 13.50 6.72 -1.06
CA GLY A 188 13.02 7.97 -0.48
C GLY A 188 13.38 8.07 0.99
N SER A 189 13.84 9.24 1.46
CA SER A 189 14.43 9.40 2.79
C SER A 189 14.00 10.66 3.53
N ASP A 190 14.27 10.65 4.84
CA ASP A 190 14.19 11.81 5.74
C ASP A 190 15.16 12.93 5.38
N ASP A 191 16.15 12.70 4.53
CA ASP A 191 17.03 13.74 4.01
C ASP A 191 16.33 14.68 3.04
N GLY A 192 15.12 14.32 2.60
CA GLY A 192 14.28 15.09 1.68
C GLY A 192 14.56 14.80 0.22
N THR A 193 15.28 13.71 -0.07
CA THR A 193 15.60 13.31 -1.44
C THR A 193 14.96 12.00 -1.84
N MET A 194 14.66 11.85 -3.11
CA MET A 194 14.58 10.58 -3.82
C MET A 194 15.89 10.37 -4.54
N GLN A 195 16.52 9.23 -4.33
CA GLN A 195 17.69 8.81 -5.08
C GLN A 195 17.32 7.71 -6.06
N ILE A 196 17.82 7.82 -7.29
CA ILE A 196 17.69 6.80 -8.34
C ILE A 196 19.08 6.22 -8.55
N TRP A 197 19.18 4.91 -8.55
CA TRP A 197 20.45 4.19 -8.62
C TRP A 197 20.35 2.99 -9.57
N ASP A 198 21.51 2.62 -10.14
CA ASP A 198 21.69 1.43 -10.99
C ASP A 198 22.46 0.37 -10.21
N THR A 199 21.91 -0.82 -10.07
CA THR A 199 22.52 -1.91 -9.29
C THR A 199 23.74 -2.54 -9.97
N ARG A 200 24.09 -2.13 -11.19
CA ARG A 200 25.31 -2.55 -11.89
C ARG A 200 26.51 -1.64 -11.57
N CYS A 201 26.24 -0.44 -11.05
CA CYS A 201 27.28 0.53 -10.71
C CYS A 201 27.78 0.28 -9.30
N GLU A 202 29.02 -0.21 -9.17
CA GLU A 202 29.70 -0.44 -7.87
C GLU A 202 30.16 0.84 -7.18
N SER A 203 30.34 1.92 -7.93
CA SER A 203 30.97 3.16 -7.47
C SER A 203 29.98 4.23 -7.08
N GLY A 204 29.16 4.05 -6.04
CA GLY A 204 28.44 5.14 -5.34
C GLY A 204 27.76 6.25 -6.17
N GLU A 205 27.98 6.32 -7.48
CA GLU A 205 27.36 7.31 -8.35
C GLU A 205 25.90 6.95 -8.61
N GLY A 206 25.00 7.71 -7.99
CA GLY A 206 23.56 7.65 -8.28
C GLY A 206 23.27 8.10 -9.72
N VAL A 207 22.26 7.52 -10.34
CA VAL A 207 21.77 7.99 -11.66
C VAL A 207 21.22 9.42 -11.52
N ALA A 208 20.47 9.69 -10.45
CA ALA A 208 19.93 11.02 -10.13
C ALA A 208 19.57 11.15 -8.65
N THR A 209 19.70 12.38 -8.14
CA THR A 209 19.15 12.80 -6.85
C THR A 209 18.12 13.88 -7.08
N VAL A 210 16.88 13.66 -6.62
CA VAL A 210 15.73 14.54 -6.82
C VAL A 210 15.27 15.08 -5.47
N GLN A 211 15.04 16.40 -5.39
CA GLN A 211 14.40 17.07 -4.25
C GLN A 211 12.97 17.48 -4.64
N PRO A 212 11.94 16.67 -4.34
CA PRO A 212 10.58 16.99 -4.73
C PRO A 212 10.13 18.32 -4.10
N GLY A 213 9.51 19.19 -4.92
CA GLY A 213 9.03 20.49 -4.47
C GLY A 213 10.09 21.51 -4.05
N GLY A 214 11.37 21.25 -4.28
CA GLY A 214 12.49 22.16 -3.98
C GLY A 214 12.75 22.40 -2.49
N GLY A 215 12.07 21.66 -1.60
CA GLY A 215 12.20 21.79 -0.14
C GLY A 215 12.81 20.54 0.52
N ARG A 216 13.49 20.73 1.66
CA ARG A 216 13.99 19.62 2.48
C ARG A 216 12.84 18.97 3.28
N ARG A 217 11.87 18.39 2.60
CA ARG A 217 10.76 17.67 3.20
C ARG A 217 10.93 16.17 2.95
N ALA A 218 10.79 15.37 3.99
CA ALA A 218 10.97 13.92 3.90
C ALA A 218 10.21 13.32 2.71
N VAL A 219 10.87 12.44 1.98
CA VAL A 219 10.30 11.59 0.95
C VAL A 219 9.89 10.27 1.62
N CYS A 220 8.58 10.08 1.80
CA CYS A 220 8.05 8.99 2.59
C CYS A 220 7.71 7.74 1.78
N CYS A 221 7.49 7.89 0.47
CA CYS A 221 7.18 6.79 -0.43
C CYS A 221 7.74 7.04 -1.81
N VAL A 222 8.28 6.00 -2.42
CA VAL A 222 8.59 5.91 -3.85
C VAL A 222 7.90 4.69 -4.42
N GLU A 223 7.28 4.81 -5.60
CA GLU A 223 6.59 3.72 -6.28
C GLU A 223 6.78 3.89 -7.77
N PHE A 224 7.49 2.98 -8.43
CA PHE A 224 7.54 2.92 -9.89
C PHE A 224 6.19 2.48 -10.45
N ASN A 225 5.84 2.99 -11.63
CA ASN A 225 4.66 2.51 -12.33
C ASN A 225 4.87 1.03 -12.73
N PRO A 226 4.12 0.07 -12.13
CA PRO A 226 4.35 -1.36 -12.39
C PRO A 226 3.80 -1.82 -13.74
N PHE A 227 3.02 -0.99 -14.43
CA PHE A 227 2.47 -1.29 -15.74
C PHE A 227 3.44 -0.96 -16.88
N GLY A 228 4.59 -0.39 -16.54
CA GLY A 228 5.67 -0.05 -17.46
C GLY A 228 5.88 1.45 -17.64
N GLY A 229 6.89 1.79 -18.44
CA GLY A 229 7.30 3.18 -18.64
C GLY A 229 8.26 3.70 -17.56
N PRO A 230 8.76 4.91 -17.75
CA PRO A 230 9.82 5.49 -16.93
C PRO A 230 9.30 6.32 -15.73
N ILE A 231 8.04 6.16 -15.33
CA ILE A 231 7.42 7.01 -14.31
C ILE A 231 7.64 6.43 -12.92
N VAL A 232 8.06 7.27 -11.99
CA VAL A 232 8.10 7.04 -10.55
C VAL A 232 7.26 8.07 -9.82
N ALA A 233 6.36 7.63 -8.93
CA ALA A 233 5.56 8.50 -8.07
C ALA A 233 6.21 8.61 -6.68
N VAL A 234 6.18 9.82 -6.12
CA VAL A 234 6.89 10.18 -4.88
C VAL A 234 5.93 10.85 -3.92
N GLY A 235 5.73 10.27 -2.74
CA GLY A 235 4.91 10.83 -1.66
C GLY A 235 5.75 11.57 -0.62
N CYS A 236 5.38 12.82 -0.33
CA CYS A 236 6.21 13.70 0.46
C CYS A 236 5.52 14.22 1.73
N ALA A 237 6.33 14.66 2.67
CA ALA A 237 5.88 15.30 3.90
C ALA A 237 5.32 16.73 3.69
N ASP A 238 5.47 17.30 2.50
CA ASP A 238 4.83 18.55 2.09
C ASP A 238 3.37 18.39 1.66
N ARG A 239 2.80 17.17 1.78
CA ARG A 239 1.40 16.82 1.53
C ARG A 239 1.05 16.54 0.07
N LYS A 240 2.07 16.49 -0.81
CA LYS A 240 1.89 16.30 -2.26
C LYS A 240 2.43 14.95 -2.72
N VAL A 241 1.94 14.53 -3.88
CA VAL A 241 2.52 13.46 -4.67
C VAL A 241 3.12 14.08 -5.93
N TYR A 242 4.33 13.69 -6.25
CA TYR A 242 5.03 14.12 -7.46
C TYR A 242 5.27 12.90 -8.36
N GLY A 243 5.05 13.03 -9.65
CA GLY A 243 5.46 12.03 -10.64
C GLY A 243 6.65 12.53 -11.42
N TYR A 244 7.67 11.71 -11.57
CA TYR A 244 8.87 12.02 -12.36
C TYR A 244 9.09 10.99 -13.45
N ASP A 245 9.53 11.45 -14.61
CA ASP A 245 10.16 10.62 -15.62
C ASP A 245 11.64 10.46 -15.25
N ILE A 246 12.09 9.20 -15.00
CA ILE A 246 13.46 8.93 -14.57
C ILE A 246 14.53 9.31 -15.61
N ARG A 247 14.15 9.55 -16.86
CA ARG A 247 15.03 10.01 -17.93
C ARG A 247 15.25 11.53 -17.87
N MET A 248 14.33 12.25 -17.22
CA MET A 248 14.36 13.71 -17.09
C MET A 248 13.73 14.13 -15.76
N THR A 249 14.55 14.15 -14.70
CA THR A 249 14.11 14.33 -13.31
C THR A 249 14.11 15.77 -12.82
N VAL A 250 14.33 16.75 -13.71
CA VAL A 250 14.41 18.17 -13.33
C VAL A 250 13.06 18.70 -12.87
N ASP A 251 12.01 18.42 -13.64
CA ASP A 251 10.66 18.85 -13.34
C ASP A 251 9.73 17.63 -13.20
N PRO A 252 8.74 17.68 -12.29
CA PRO A 252 7.74 16.63 -12.19
C PRO A 252 6.80 16.64 -13.41
N VAL A 253 6.44 15.45 -13.89
CA VAL A 253 5.46 15.26 -14.97
C VAL A 253 4.04 15.60 -14.48
N PHE A 254 3.77 15.27 -13.20
CA PHE A 254 2.52 15.66 -12.54
C PHE A 254 2.75 15.99 -11.06
N VAL A 255 1.85 16.82 -10.51
CA VAL A 255 1.81 17.14 -9.07
C VAL A 255 0.38 17.01 -8.58
N LEU A 256 0.16 16.11 -7.61
CA LEU A 256 -1.15 15.91 -7.00
C LEU A 256 -1.19 16.60 -5.63
N ASP A 257 -2.02 17.62 -5.52
CA ASP A 257 -2.18 18.43 -4.30
C ASP A 257 -3.61 18.33 -3.78
N GLY A 258 -3.79 17.86 -2.57
CA GLY A 258 -5.13 17.72 -1.97
C GLY A 258 -5.14 16.99 -0.64
N HIS A 259 -4.02 16.40 -0.20
CA HIS A 259 -3.86 15.93 1.17
C HIS A 259 -3.61 17.10 2.13
N ARG A 260 -4.00 16.91 3.39
CA ARG A 260 -3.82 17.92 4.44
C ARG A 260 -2.57 17.73 5.28
N LYS A 261 -2.00 16.52 5.24
CA LYS A 261 -0.78 16.11 5.96
C LYS A 261 0.11 15.25 5.06
N THR A 262 1.20 14.74 5.62
CA THR A 262 2.20 13.89 4.96
C THR A 262 1.55 12.75 4.19
N VAL A 263 1.98 12.55 2.94
CA VAL A 263 1.66 11.37 2.13
C VAL A 263 2.64 10.26 2.49
N THR A 264 2.13 9.12 2.94
CA THR A 264 2.94 8.01 3.47
C THR A 264 3.10 6.83 2.51
N TYR A 265 2.09 6.57 1.68
CA TYR A 265 2.09 5.48 0.71
C TYR A 265 1.43 5.90 -0.60
N ILE A 266 1.92 5.31 -1.69
CA ILE A 266 1.35 5.43 -3.03
C ILE A 266 1.29 4.03 -3.63
N LYS A 267 0.22 3.73 -4.38
CA LYS A 267 0.08 2.53 -5.18
C LYS A 267 -0.62 2.83 -6.50
N PHE A 268 -0.06 2.38 -7.61
CA PHE A 268 -0.73 2.45 -8.91
C PHE A 268 -1.81 1.35 -9.02
N LEU A 269 -3.01 1.72 -9.47
CA LEU A 269 -4.05 0.79 -9.88
C LEU A 269 -3.92 0.39 -11.36
N ASP A 270 -3.61 1.37 -12.20
CA ASP A 270 -3.35 1.23 -13.64
C ASP A 270 -2.32 2.28 -14.09
N ASN A 271 -2.11 2.44 -15.39
CA ASN A 271 -1.08 3.34 -15.93
C ASN A 271 -1.24 4.81 -15.51
N VAL A 272 -2.46 5.26 -15.27
CA VAL A 272 -2.80 6.67 -15.03
C VAL A 272 -3.49 6.88 -13.69
N THR A 273 -3.99 5.80 -13.08
CA THR A 273 -4.73 5.90 -11.81
C THR A 273 -3.87 5.40 -10.65
N LEU A 274 -3.77 6.21 -9.61
CA LEU A 274 -3.04 5.84 -8.40
C LEU A 274 -3.81 6.20 -7.12
N VAL A 275 -3.48 5.51 -6.04
CA VAL A 275 -4.01 5.76 -4.70
C VAL A 275 -2.88 6.22 -3.80
N SER A 276 -3.14 7.26 -3.01
CA SER A 276 -2.24 7.71 -1.95
C SER A 276 -2.89 7.61 -0.58
N ALA A 277 -2.09 7.29 0.44
CA ALA A 277 -2.46 7.33 1.85
C ALA A 277 -1.75 8.47 2.56
N SER A 278 -2.42 9.08 3.54
CA SER A 278 -1.85 10.20 4.30
C SER A 278 -2.20 10.11 5.79
N ILE A 279 -1.35 10.68 6.63
CA ILE A 279 -1.62 10.86 8.06
C ILE A 279 -2.73 11.90 8.34
N ASP A 280 -3.46 12.34 7.32
CA ASP A 280 -4.71 13.09 7.46
C ASP A 280 -5.95 12.20 7.64
N GLY A 281 -5.75 10.86 7.65
CA GLY A 281 -6.81 9.87 7.82
C GLY A 281 -7.65 9.65 6.56
N CYS A 282 -7.09 9.94 5.39
CA CYS A 282 -7.76 9.72 4.10
C CYS A 282 -6.86 8.94 3.13
N LEU A 283 -7.49 8.07 2.33
CA LEU A 283 -6.93 7.64 1.06
C LEU A 283 -7.54 8.49 -0.05
N LYS A 284 -6.78 8.73 -1.10
CA LYS A 284 -7.26 9.44 -2.29
C LYS A 284 -6.90 8.68 -3.55
N LEU A 285 -7.91 8.50 -4.40
CA LEU A 285 -7.77 7.99 -5.75
C LEU A 285 -7.59 9.17 -6.71
N TRP A 286 -6.59 9.11 -7.56
CA TRP A 286 -6.20 10.19 -8.45
C TRP A 286 -6.15 9.74 -9.90
N ASP A 287 -6.47 10.68 -10.77
CA ASP A 287 -6.10 10.65 -12.18
C ASP A 287 -4.82 11.48 -12.33
N SER A 288 -3.70 10.83 -12.72
CA SER A 288 -2.40 11.50 -12.87
C SER A 288 -2.33 12.41 -14.10
N ASP A 289 -3.06 12.09 -15.17
CA ASP A 289 -3.03 12.87 -16.42
C ASP A 289 -3.70 14.23 -16.22
N ASN A 290 -4.80 14.26 -15.48
CA ASN A 290 -5.55 15.48 -15.20
C ASN A 290 -5.21 16.09 -13.83
N SER A 291 -4.37 15.43 -13.03
CA SER A 291 -4.02 15.82 -11.64
C SER A 291 -5.24 16.03 -10.74
N ASN A 292 -6.30 15.27 -10.94
CA ASN A 292 -7.57 15.39 -10.24
C ASN A 292 -7.80 14.27 -9.24
N VAL A 293 -8.48 14.60 -8.12
CA VAL A 293 -9.02 13.60 -7.18
C VAL A 293 -10.27 12.97 -7.78
N ILE A 294 -10.23 11.68 -8.07
CA ILE A 294 -11.41 10.91 -8.49
C ILE A 294 -12.29 10.63 -7.27
N ARG A 295 -11.67 10.17 -6.16
CA ARG A 295 -12.39 9.77 -4.94
C ARG A 295 -11.54 9.91 -3.69
N SER A 296 -12.20 10.09 -2.55
CA SER A 296 -11.57 10.08 -1.24
C SER A 296 -12.23 9.03 -0.37
N TYR A 297 -11.43 8.24 0.37
CA TYR A 297 -11.88 7.17 1.26
C TYR A 297 -11.58 7.54 2.70
N LYS A 298 -12.54 7.29 3.57
CA LYS A 298 -12.49 7.65 5.00
C LYS A 298 -12.93 6.46 5.86
N GLY A 299 -12.83 6.62 7.19
CA GLY A 299 -13.25 5.62 8.16
C GLY A 299 -12.11 5.04 8.98
N HIS A 300 -10.92 4.81 8.37
CA HIS A 300 -9.73 4.44 9.12
C HIS A 300 -9.16 5.62 9.91
N VAL A 301 -8.47 5.31 11.00
CA VAL A 301 -7.80 6.30 11.85
C VAL A 301 -6.32 6.34 11.52
N ASN A 302 -5.85 7.50 11.11
CA ASN A 302 -4.43 7.77 10.91
C ASN A 302 -4.11 9.22 11.27
N ASN A 303 -3.34 9.44 12.32
CA ASN A 303 -2.98 10.78 12.81
C ASN A 303 -1.48 11.04 12.80
N ARG A 304 -0.65 9.98 12.91
CA ARG A 304 0.80 10.11 13.07
C ARG A 304 1.60 8.90 12.57
N SER A 305 0.97 7.74 12.38
CA SER A 305 1.67 6.48 12.10
C SER A 305 1.73 6.21 10.60
N PHE A 306 2.72 5.43 10.18
CA PHE A 306 2.72 4.78 8.89
C PHE A 306 1.86 3.53 9.02
N ILE A 307 0.70 3.54 8.38
CA ILE A 307 -0.20 2.41 8.22
C ILE A 307 -0.09 1.93 6.78
N GLY A 308 -0.06 0.63 6.55
CA GLY A 308 0.10 0.07 5.22
C GLY A 308 -1.03 0.46 4.26
N LEU A 309 -0.69 0.58 2.98
CA LEU A 309 -1.63 0.67 1.87
C LEU A 309 -1.24 -0.37 0.82
N SER A 310 -2.20 -1.17 0.40
CA SER A 310 -2.04 -2.10 -0.72
C SER A 310 -3.27 -2.09 -1.61
N VAL A 311 -3.09 -2.39 -2.90
CA VAL A 311 -4.18 -2.46 -3.87
C VAL A 311 -4.22 -3.84 -4.51
N TRP A 312 -5.40 -4.44 -4.61
CA TRP A 312 -5.65 -5.60 -5.45
C TRP A 312 -6.19 -5.13 -6.79
N ARG A 313 -5.30 -5.12 -7.79
CA ARG A 313 -5.55 -4.45 -9.07
C ARG A 313 -6.70 -5.07 -9.83
N ASN A 314 -6.76 -6.40 -9.88
CA ASN A 314 -7.78 -7.12 -10.65
C ASN A 314 -9.20 -6.90 -10.12
N GLY A 315 -9.37 -6.81 -8.79
CA GLY A 315 -10.67 -6.57 -8.16
C GLY A 315 -10.97 -5.11 -7.87
N GLY A 316 -9.99 -4.21 -8.02
CA GLY A 316 -10.14 -2.79 -7.67
C GLY A 316 -10.34 -2.55 -6.17
N LEU A 317 -9.82 -3.45 -5.31
CA LEU A 317 -9.91 -3.32 -3.86
C LEU A 317 -8.67 -2.66 -3.27
N LEU A 318 -8.89 -1.84 -2.23
CA LEU A 318 -7.85 -1.16 -1.48
C LEU A 318 -7.84 -1.71 -0.05
N GLY A 319 -6.67 -2.14 0.41
CA GLY A 319 -6.46 -2.55 1.80
C GLY A 319 -5.68 -1.48 2.54
N CYS A 320 -6.10 -1.17 3.76
CA CYS A 320 -5.47 -0.17 4.60
C CYS A 320 -5.44 -0.62 6.06
N GLY A 321 -4.32 -0.38 6.73
CA GLY A 321 -4.23 -0.50 8.19
C GLY A 321 -4.87 0.67 8.91
N SER A 322 -4.81 0.68 10.24
CA SER A 322 -5.34 1.78 11.06
C SER A 322 -4.69 1.81 12.44
N GLU A 323 -4.61 3.02 13.03
CA GLU A 323 -4.08 3.23 14.39
C GLU A 323 -4.99 2.66 15.50
N ASN A 324 -6.23 2.30 15.20
CA ASN A 324 -7.16 1.67 16.13
C ASN A 324 -7.18 0.13 16.04
N ASN A 325 -6.10 -0.46 15.54
CA ASN A 325 -5.92 -1.91 15.39
C ASN A 325 -6.96 -2.59 14.49
N LYS A 326 -7.44 -1.87 13.47
CA LYS A 326 -8.40 -2.40 12.50
C LYS A 326 -7.77 -2.49 11.10
N VAL A 327 -8.25 -3.45 10.33
CA VAL A 327 -7.99 -3.58 8.90
C VAL A 327 -9.21 -3.09 8.15
N PHE A 328 -9.00 -2.24 7.16
CA PHE A 328 -10.06 -1.70 6.32
C PHE A 328 -9.88 -2.16 4.88
N VAL A 329 -11.00 -2.53 4.26
CA VAL A 329 -11.07 -2.81 2.82
C VAL A 329 -12.07 -1.84 2.19
N TYR A 330 -11.63 -1.20 1.11
CA TYR A 330 -12.43 -0.29 0.29
C TYR A 330 -12.52 -0.84 -1.12
N ASP A 331 -13.60 -0.53 -1.80
CA ASP A 331 -13.75 -0.70 -3.24
C ASP A 331 -13.46 0.63 -3.93
N ARG A 332 -12.76 0.61 -5.09
CA ARG A 332 -12.49 1.84 -5.85
C ARG A 332 -13.74 2.62 -6.23
N ARG A 333 -14.91 1.95 -6.30
CA ARG A 333 -16.20 2.51 -6.65
C ARG A 333 -16.92 3.21 -5.50
N TRP A 334 -16.49 2.95 -4.23
CA TRP A 334 -17.21 3.40 -3.02
C TRP A 334 -16.29 4.11 -2.02
N GLY A 335 -16.71 5.28 -1.50
CA GLY A 335 -15.88 6.12 -0.60
C GLY A 335 -15.80 5.64 0.85
N GLU A 336 -16.70 4.77 1.28
CA GLU A 336 -16.73 4.18 2.62
C GLU A 336 -16.16 2.76 2.59
N PRO A 337 -15.70 2.20 3.74
CA PRO A 337 -15.19 0.85 3.77
C PRO A 337 -16.29 -0.17 3.50
N ILE A 338 -16.01 -1.15 2.64
CA ILE A 338 -16.90 -2.29 2.38
C ILE A 338 -16.75 -3.38 3.44
N TRP A 339 -15.63 -3.42 4.12
CA TRP A 339 -15.34 -4.35 5.20
C TRP A 339 -14.34 -3.80 6.19
N VAL A 340 -14.54 -4.12 7.47
CA VAL A 340 -13.67 -3.72 8.58
C VAL A 340 -13.48 -4.90 9.51
N HIS A 341 -12.23 -5.27 9.79
CA HIS A 341 -11.90 -6.26 10.80
C HIS A 341 -11.27 -5.59 12.01
N GLU A 342 -11.76 -5.94 13.19
CA GLU A 342 -11.18 -5.53 14.48
C GLU A 342 -10.42 -6.70 15.08
N SER A 343 -9.14 -6.52 15.34
CA SER A 343 -8.34 -7.55 16.02
C SER A 343 -8.77 -7.66 17.49
N ASN A 344 -9.41 -8.78 17.83
CA ASN A 344 -10.02 -9.04 19.16
C ASN A 344 -8.99 -9.42 20.23
N ARG A 345 -7.76 -8.91 20.21
CA ARG A 345 -6.89 -9.13 21.35
C ARG A 345 -7.34 -8.29 22.55
N PRO A 346 -7.52 -8.93 23.74
CA PRO A 346 -7.81 -8.17 24.94
C PRO A 346 -6.67 -7.17 25.19
N VAL A 347 -7.04 -5.93 25.45
CA VAL A 347 -6.14 -4.87 25.92
C VAL A 347 -5.30 -5.46 27.05
N GLY A 348 -3.96 -5.44 26.91
CA GLY A 348 -3.05 -5.96 27.93
C GLY A 348 -3.39 -5.36 29.29
N ARG A 349 -3.17 -6.13 30.35
CA ARG A 349 -3.49 -5.76 31.75
C ARG A 349 -2.90 -4.41 32.20
N ASP A 350 -2.00 -3.83 31.42
CA ASP A 350 -1.27 -2.60 31.76
C ASP A 350 -1.90 -1.32 31.22
N GLY A 351 -3.07 -1.41 30.57
CA GLY A 351 -3.82 -0.23 30.10
C GLY A 351 -3.08 0.66 29.09
N CYS A 352 -1.86 0.30 28.70
CA CYS A 352 -1.02 1.04 27.80
C CYS A 352 -1.06 0.45 26.39
N GLY A 353 -1.80 1.13 25.52
CA GLY A 353 -1.57 1.07 24.09
C GLY A 353 -2.29 -0.06 23.38
N GLY A 354 -3.38 0.26 22.72
CA GLY A 354 -3.88 -0.55 21.64
C GLY A 354 -2.79 -0.68 20.57
N GLY A 355 -2.57 -1.90 20.06
CA GLY A 355 -1.75 -2.11 18.87
C GLY A 355 -2.31 -1.34 17.67
N PHE A 356 -1.57 -1.24 16.60
CA PHE A 356 -2.05 -0.70 15.33
C PHE A 356 -1.62 -1.62 14.18
N VAL A 357 -2.40 -1.62 13.11
CA VAL A 357 -2.04 -2.32 11.89
C VAL A 357 -1.10 -1.44 11.09
N SER A 358 0.16 -1.88 10.98
CA SER A 358 1.27 -1.12 10.40
C SER A 358 1.53 -1.43 8.93
N SER A 359 1.12 -2.60 8.46
CA SER A 359 1.34 -3.02 7.09
C SER A 359 0.23 -3.92 6.58
N VAL A 360 -0.10 -3.80 5.30
CA VAL A 360 -1.05 -4.66 4.59
C VAL A 360 -0.52 -4.97 3.21
N CYS A 361 -0.79 -6.17 2.70
CA CYS A 361 -0.41 -6.57 1.35
C CYS A 361 -1.46 -7.49 0.72
N TRP A 362 -1.93 -7.12 -0.47
CA TRP A 362 -2.79 -7.97 -1.29
C TRP A 362 -1.96 -8.96 -2.11
N ARG A 363 -2.39 -10.19 -2.13
CA ARG A 363 -1.94 -11.18 -3.09
C ARG A 363 -2.52 -10.88 -4.47
N GLN A 364 -1.66 -10.71 -5.48
CA GLN A 364 -2.07 -10.30 -6.84
C GLN A 364 -2.36 -11.55 -7.71
N VAL A 365 -3.49 -12.19 -7.49
CA VAL A 365 -3.95 -13.34 -8.31
C VAL A 365 -5.25 -13.00 -9.02
N GLU A 366 -5.47 -13.63 -10.18
CA GLU A 366 -6.68 -13.48 -10.99
C GLU A 366 -7.64 -14.61 -10.63
N GLU A 367 -8.42 -14.42 -9.56
CA GLU A 367 -9.41 -15.41 -9.10
C GLU A 367 -10.61 -14.67 -8.48
N ASP A 368 -11.75 -15.36 -8.37
CA ASP A 368 -12.91 -14.91 -7.61
C ASP A 368 -12.66 -14.90 -6.08
N GLN A 369 -11.46 -15.26 -5.68
CA GLN A 369 -10.99 -15.24 -4.30
C GLN A 369 -9.78 -14.33 -4.21
N CYS A 370 -9.79 -13.44 -3.23
CA CYS A 370 -8.66 -12.59 -2.94
C CYS A 370 -8.09 -12.88 -1.56
N THR A 371 -6.81 -12.57 -1.37
CA THR A 371 -6.15 -12.72 -0.07
C THR A 371 -5.49 -11.41 0.34
N LEU A 372 -5.81 -10.95 1.54
CA LEU A 372 -5.17 -9.81 2.19
C LEU A 372 -4.36 -10.32 3.38
N VAL A 373 -3.12 -9.88 3.50
CA VAL A 373 -2.27 -10.13 4.66
C VAL A 373 -2.04 -8.82 5.38
N ALA A 374 -2.19 -8.81 6.70
CA ALA A 374 -1.98 -7.64 7.54
C ALA A 374 -0.97 -7.94 8.66
N GLY A 375 -0.14 -6.95 8.97
CA GLY A 375 0.85 -7.02 10.03
C GLY A 375 0.62 -5.96 11.10
N GLY A 376 0.70 -6.37 12.35
CA GLY A 376 0.49 -5.52 13.51
C GLY A 376 1.78 -5.02 14.16
N SER A 377 1.66 -3.95 14.92
CA SER A 377 2.72 -3.45 15.81
C SER A 377 3.03 -4.41 16.97
N ASP A 378 2.17 -5.38 17.22
CA ASP A 378 2.35 -6.49 18.14
C ASP A 378 3.16 -7.65 17.56
N GLY A 379 3.44 -7.60 16.25
CA GLY A 379 4.18 -8.64 15.55
C GLY A 379 3.30 -9.72 14.94
N ASP A 380 1.99 -9.64 15.07
CA ASP A 380 1.09 -10.62 14.48
C ASP A 380 0.98 -10.41 12.96
N LEU A 381 0.94 -11.54 12.25
CA LEU A 381 0.62 -11.62 10.83
C LEU A 381 -0.76 -12.28 10.70
N GLN A 382 -1.71 -11.57 10.14
CA GLN A 382 -3.09 -12.02 9.95
C GLN A 382 -3.36 -12.25 8.46
N VAL A 383 -3.99 -13.36 8.10
CA VAL A 383 -4.33 -13.70 6.72
C VAL A 383 -5.85 -13.74 6.59
N PHE A 384 -6.35 -12.96 5.66
CA PHE A 384 -7.78 -12.85 5.36
C PHE A 384 -8.05 -13.36 3.95
N GLN A 385 -9.11 -14.14 3.81
CA GLN A 385 -9.63 -14.55 2.52
C GLN A 385 -10.92 -13.80 2.22
N GLY A 386 -11.00 -13.22 1.02
CA GLY A 386 -12.20 -12.63 0.46
C GLY A 386 -12.78 -13.52 -0.62
N ARG A 387 -14.11 -13.74 -0.58
CA ARG A 387 -14.85 -14.47 -1.62
C ARG A 387 -15.90 -13.55 -2.19
N ARG A 388 -16.08 -13.62 -3.51
CA ARG A 388 -17.17 -12.90 -4.17
C ARG A 388 -18.49 -13.59 -3.85
N LYS A 389 -19.49 -12.84 -3.41
CA LYS A 389 -20.85 -13.37 -3.20
C LYS A 389 -21.48 -13.67 -4.56
N SER A 390 -21.94 -14.90 -4.72
CA SER A 390 -22.67 -15.36 -5.91
C SER A 390 -24.08 -14.78 -5.98
#